data_94d7e05d6af4bf55311b260ee033242d
#
_entry.id   94d7e05d6af4bf55311b260ee033242d
#
_cell.length_a   1.000
_cell.length_b   1.000
_cell.length_c   1.000
_cell.angle_alpha   90.00
_cell.angle_beta   90.00
_cell.angle_gamma   90.00
#
_symmetry.space_group_name_H-M   'P 1'
#
loop_
_entity.id
_entity.type
_entity.pdbx_description
1 polymer ?
#
loop_
_entity_poly.entity_id
_entity_poly.type
_entity_poly.pdbx_seq_one_letter_code
_entity_poly.pdbx_strand_id
1 'polypeptide(L)'
;MKVLFFIIAFCFILIFSVKAQNDSLSIALPSSLLTTEKPSVQQVLLPASLISLGLISNATYINRYVQRHAYRFSGGQKRRFDDYLQYAPIATTFALSNFGVKPKHTVKERLIVGATSYAIMAALVNGVKYTIRIRRPDNSSYNSFPSGHTATAFTGMEMLWQEYKDESVWIGISGYALSAVVAGMRLHNNRHWAGDVCVGAGIGILSTRAAYWLLPYTSKWFSAEEKSSVQMVCYPVYSAEMKGFGLTLYR
;
A
#
# COMPACT_ATOMS: atom_id res chain seq x y z
N MET A 1 -23.33 -7.68 -4.02
CA MET A 1 -22.64 -8.89 -3.52
C MET A 1 -22.02 -9.74 -4.63
N LYS A 2 -22.75 -10.13 -5.68
CA LYS A 2 -22.21 -11.00 -6.75
C LYS A 2 -20.96 -10.43 -7.46
N VAL A 3 -20.91 -9.12 -7.77
CA VAL A 3 -19.76 -8.48 -8.44
C VAL A 3 -18.51 -8.47 -7.55
N LEU A 4 -18.65 -8.25 -6.25
CA LEU A 4 -17.54 -8.29 -5.30
C LEU A 4 -16.95 -9.69 -5.17
N PHE A 5 -17.83 -10.71 -5.16
CA PHE A 5 -17.41 -12.11 -5.16
C PHE A 5 -16.66 -12.49 -6.44
N PHE A 6 -17.10 -12.00 -7.62
CA PHE A 6 -16.41 -12.21 -8.90
C PHE A 6 -15.05 -11.52 -8.95
N ILE A 7 -14.92 -10.30 -8.40
CA ILE A 7 -13.63 -9.58 -8.36
C ILE A 7 -12.66 -10.31 -7.43
N ILE A 8 -13.11 -10.72 -6.24
CA ILE A 8 -12.28 -11.47 -5.29
C ILE A 8 -11.92 -12.85 -5.88
N ALA A 9 -12.87 -13.56 -6.49
CA ALA A 9 -12.62 -14.85 -7.14
C ALA A 9 -11.67 -14.70 -8.34
N PHE A 10 -11.78 -13.65 -9.14
CA PHE A 10 -10.89 -13.36 -10.26
C PHE A 10 -9.46 -13.05 -9.78
N CYS A 11 -9.31 -12.27 -8.70
CA CYS A 11 -8.00 -12.06 -8.05
C CYS A 11 -7.43 -13.37 -7.51
N PHE A 12 -8.27 -14.24 -6.91
CA PHE A 12 -7.84 -15.56 -6.42
C PHE A 12 -7.42 -16.50 -7.56
N ILE A 13 -8.16 -16.54 -8.67
CA ILE A 13 -7.84 -17.39 -9.84
C ILE A 13 -6.51 -16.95 -10.47
N LEU A 14 -6.23 -15.65 -10.56
CA LEU A 14 -4.96 -15.13 -11.05
C LEU A 14 -3.79 -15.51 -10.13
N ILE A 15 -4.01 -15.60 -8.83
CA ILE A 15 -3.00 -16.01 -7.84
C ILE A 15 -2.67 -17.52 -7.99
N PHE A 16 -3.68 -18.36 -8.22
CA PHE A 16 -3.48 -19.82 -8.36
C PHE A 16 -2.81 -20.21 -9.69
N SER A 17 -2.96 -19.42 -10.75
CA SER A 17 -2.29 -19.69 -12.04
C SER A 17 -0.76 -19.48 -11.98
N VAL A 18 -0.24 -18.80 -10.97
CA VAL A 18 1.21 -18.55 -10.80
C VAL A 18 1.95 -19.74 -10.16
N LYS A 19 1.25 -20.66 -9.49
CA LYS A 19 1.90 -21.75 -8.73
C LYS A 19 2.45 -22.91 -9.58
N ALA A 20 2.28 -22.88 -10.91
CA ALA A 20 2.65 -23.97 -11.80
C ALA A 20 4.05 -23.83 -12.47
N GLN A 21 4.82 -22.82 -12.14
CA GLN A 21 6.08 -22.57 -12.84
C GLN A 21 7.13 -21.98 -11.90
N ASN A 22 7.86 -22.82 -11.19
CA ASN A 22 9.27 -22.64 -10.81
C ASN A 22 9.63 -23.38 -9.51
N ASP A 23 9.90 -24.67 -9.63
CA ASP A 23 10.78 -25.37 -8.69
C ASP A 23 12.23 -25.28 -9.20
N SER A 24 12.91 -24.20 -8.90
CA SER A 24 14.36 -24.13 -8.95
C SER A 24 14.87 -23.59 -7.63
N LEU A 25 15.49 -24.51 -6.90
CA LEU A 25 16.12 -24.30 -5.61
C LEU A 25 17.32 -23.36 -5.77
N SER A 26 17.17 -22.09 -5.47
CA SER A 26 18.28 -21.15 -5.30
C SER A 26 18.41 -20.81 -3.81
N ILE A 27 19.54 -21.24 -3.24
CA ILE A 27 19.96 -20.86 -1.88
C ILE A 27 20.13 -19.35 -1.85
N ALA A 28 19.20 -18.65 -1.25
CA ALA A 28 19.27 -17.21 -1.08
C ALA A 28 20.21 -16.87 0.07
N LEU A 29 21.35 -16.27 -0.23
CA LEU A 29 22.17 -15.53 0.73
C LEU A 29 21.33 -14.41 1.36
N PRO A 30 21.48 -14.11 2.67
CA PRO A 30 20.73 -13.02 3.31
C PRO A 30 21.12 -11.69 2.64
N SER A 31 20.14 -11.02 2.07
CA SER A 31 20.30 -9.71 1.41
C SER A 31 20.44 -8.59 2.45
N SER A 32 21.53 -8.58 3.21
CA SER A 32 21.88 -7.52 4.15
C SER A 32 22.56 -6.30 3.51
N LEU A 33 22.46 -6.17 2.20
CA LEU A 33 22.86 -4.95 1.49
C LEU A 33 21.56 -4.24 1.05
N LEU A 34 21.03 -3.39 1.95
CA LEU A 34 20.05 -2.37 1.62
C LEU A 34 20.60 -1.53 0.45
N THR A 35 20.32 -1.96 -0.77
CA THR A 35 20.56 -1.13 -1.94
C THR A 35 19.63 0.06 -1.82
N THR A 36 20.17 1.19 -1.44
CA THR A 36 19.46 2.46 -1.40
C THR A 36 18.99 2.78 -2.81
N GLU A 37 17.72 2.48 -3.10
CA GLU A 37 17.12 2.90 -4.37
C GLU A 37 17.09 4.42 -4.39
N LYS A 38 17.98 5.02 -5.20
CA LYS A 38 17.98 6.48 -5.39
C LYS A 38 16.71 6.89 -6.14
N PRO A 39 16.07 8.00 -5.74
CA PRO A 39 14.94 8.54 -6.47
C PRO A 39 15.30 8.72 -7.96
N SER A 40 14.53 8.10 -8.85
CA SER A 40 14.67 8.30 -10.28
C SER A 40 13.52 9.16 -10.82
N VAL A 41 13.81 9.93 -11.88
CA VAL A 41 12.78 10.77 -12.53
C VAL A 41 11.58 9.93 -12.97
N GLN A 42 11.83 8.72 -13.45
CA GLN A 42 10.76 7.80 -13.91
C GLN A 42 9.80 7.41 -12.77
N GLN A 43 10.32 7.27 -11.54
CA GLN A 43 9.49 6.96 -10.38
C GLN A 43 8.61 8.14 -9.94
N VAL A 44 9.01 9.38 -10.23
CA VAL A 44 8.23 10.58 -9.88
C VAL A 44 7.26 10.99 -10.99
N LEU A 45 7.51 10.59 -12.23
CA LEU A 45 6.75 11.04 -13.39
C LEU A 45 5.25 10.69 -13.30
N LEU A 46 4.91 9.43 -12.98
CA LEU A 46 3.51 8.99 -12.86
C LEU A 46 2.75 9.74 -11.77
N PRO A 47 3.18 9.79 -10.50
CA PRO A 47 2.45 10.53 -9.47
C PRO A 47 2.39 12.03 -9.76
N ALA A 48 3.45 12.64 -10.30
CA ALA A 48 3.46 14.04 -10.68
C ALA A 48 2.46 14.34 -11.81
N SER A 49 2.37 13.48 -12.83
CA SER A 49 1.39 13.63 -13.90
C SER A 49 -0.05 13.52 -13.37
N LEU A 50 -0.34 12.59 -12.46
CA LEU A 50 -1.65 12.46 -11.84
C LEU A 50 -2.02 13.71 -11.02
N ILE A 51 -1.08 14.25 -10.24
CA ILE A 51 -1.28 15.48 -9.48
C ILE A 51 -1.55 16.65 -10.45
N SER A 52 -0.74 16.81 -11.48
CA SER A 52 -0.88 17.87 -12.46
C SER A 52 -2.22 17.80 -13.21
N LEU A 53 -2.61 16.60 -13.67
CA LEU A 53 -3.92 16.37 -14.31
C LEU A 53 -5.07 16.70 -13.36
N GLY A 54 -4.94 16.32 -12.08
CA GLY A 54 -5.94 16.61 -11.06
C GLY A 54 -6.09 18.11 -10.79
N LEU A 55 -5.00 18.85 -10.73
CA LEU A 55 -5.01 20.32 -10.56
C LEU A 55 -5.63 21.01 -11.79
N ILE A 56 -5.27 20.59 -13.01
CA ILE A 56 -5.86 21.09 -14.24
C ILE A 56 -7.36 20.79 -14.29
N SER A 57 -7.78 19.57 -13.91
CA SER A 57 -9.19 19.19 -13.85
C SER A 57 -9.98 20.09 -12.88
N ASN A 58 -9.40 20.41 -11.72
CA ASN A 58 -10.03 21.31 -10.74
C ASN A 58 -10.14 22.75 -11.23
N ALA A 59 -9.22 23.22 -12.05
CA ALA A 59 -9.23 24.56 -12.64
C ALA A 59 -10.14 24.69 -13.86
N THR A 60 -10.67 23.59 -14.39
CA THR A 60 -11.41 23.55 -15.66
C THR A 60 -12.83 22.99 -15.50
N TYR A 61 -13.61 23.01 -16.59
CA TYR A 61 -14.94 22.40 -16.63
C TYR A 61 -14.95 20.87 -16.58
N ILE A 62 -13.78 20.23 -16.73
CA ILE A 62 -13.62 18.76 -16.78
C ILE A 62 -14.24 18.11 -15.53
N ASN A 63 -14.02 18.66 -14.36
CA ASN A 63 -14.61 18.17 -13.10
C ASN A 63 -16.14 18.08 -13.17
N ARG A 64 -16.79 19.12 -13.65
CA ARG A 64 -18.26 19.16 -13.76
C ARG A 64 -18.77 18.20 -14.81
N TYR A 65 -18.05 18.05 -15.92
CA TYR A 65 -18.38 17.13 -17.01
C TYR A 65 -18.32 15.67 -16.52
N VAL A 66 -17.19 15.25 -15.97
CA VAL A 66 -16.99 13.90 -15.46
C VAL A 66 -17.99 13.56 -14.35
N GLN A 67 -18.17 14.46 -13.40
CA GLN A 67 -19.10 14.25 -12.28
C GLN A 67 -20.54 14.07 -12.74
N ARG A 68 -21.02 14.89 -13.69
CA ARG A 68 -22.39 14.76 -14.24
C ARG A 68 -22.62 13.40 -14.88
N HIS A 69 -21.64 12.90 -15.64
CA HIS A 69 -21.74 11.59 -16.31
C HIS A 69 -21.68 10.45 -15.29
N ALA A 70 -20.74 10.48 -14.36
CA ALA A 70 -20.61 9.48 -13.31
C ALA A 70 -21.86 9.41 -12.42
N TYR A 71 -22.44 10.56 -12.05
CA TYR A 71 -23.64 10.61 -11.23
C TYR A 71 -24.89 10.14 -11.98
N ARG A 72 -25.04 10.48 -13.28
CA ARG A 72 -26.13 9.96 -14.11
C ARG A 72 -26.08 8.44 -14.23
N PHE A 73 -24.87 7.90 -14.42
CA PHE A 73 -24.68 6.44 -14.48
C PHE A 73 -25.03 5.75 -13.14
N SER A 74 -24.86 6.44 -12.02
CA SER A 74 -25.17 5.88 -10.68
C SER A 74 -26.66 5.79 -10.39
N GLY A 75 -27.52 6.49 -11.13
CA GLY A 75 -28.95 6.60 -10.78
C GLY A 75 -29.19 7.21 -9.40
N GLY A 76 -28.21 7.92 -8.84
CA GLY A 76 -28.29 8.50 -7.48
C GLY A 76 -28.10 7.53 -6.32
N GLN A 77 -27.86 6.23 -6.59
CA GLN A 77 -27.64 5.23 -5.56
C GLN A 77 -26.25 5.35 -4.95
N LYS A 78 -26.15 5.54 -3.65
CA LYS A 78 -24.88 5.53 -2.90
C LYS A 78 -24.53 4.11 -2.44
N ARG A 79 -23.29 3.69 -2.67
CA ARG A 79 -22.77 2.39 -2.24
C ARG A 79 -21.56 2.63 -1.34
N ARG A 80 -21.48 1.89 -0.21
CA ARG A 80 -20.45 2.12 0.83
C ARG A 80 -19.34 1.09 0.84
N PHE A 81 -19.28 0.18 -0.11
CA PHE A 81 -18.26 -0.87 -0.08
C PHE A 81 -16.84 -0.32 -0.31
N ASP A 82 -16.71 0.85 -0.91
CA ASP A 82 -15.46 1.57 -1.09
C ASP A 82 -14.82 2.02 0.24
N ASP A 83 -15.61 2.19 1.30
CA ASP A 83 -15.10 2.50 2.64
C ASP A 83 -14.21 1.36 3.19
N TYR A 84 -14.47 0.11 2.81
CA TYR A 84 -13.67 -1.07 3.18
C TYR A 84 -12.65 -1.44 2.10
N LEU A 85 -13.05 -1.33 0.83
CA LEU A 85 -12.24 -1.76 -0.32
C LEU A 85 -10.92 -0.99 -0.43
N GLN A 86 -10.87 0.26 0.07
CA GLN A 86 -9.66 1.07 0.09
C GLN A 86 -8.50 0.43 0.86
N TYR A 87 -8.77 -0.47 1.80
CA TYR A 87 -7.76 -1.18 2.59
C TYR A 87 -7.37 -2.54 2.00
N ALA A 88 -8.09 -3.03 0.99
CA ALA A 88 -7.82 -4.33 0.40
C ALA A 88 -6.40 -4.44 -0.19
N PRO A 89 -5.82 -3.45 -0.88
CA PRO A 89 -4.48 -3.55 -1.43
C PRO A 89 -3.41 -3.75 -0.35
N ILE A 90 -3.47 -2.98 0.75
CA ILE A 90 -2.49 -3.13 1.84
C ILE A 90 -2.68 -4.46 2.57
N ALA A 91 -3.92 -4.90 2.80
CA ALA A 91 -4.19 -6.20 3.40
C ALA A 91 -3.63 -7.33 2.52
N THR A 92 -3.79 -7.24 1.19
CA THR A 92 -3.24 -8.19 0.22
C THR A 92 -1.73 -8.24 0.28
N THR A 93 -1.04 -7.10 0.45
CA THR A 93 0.43 -7.02 0.57
C THR A 93 0.97 -7.91 1.70
N PHE A 94 0.26 -7.98 2.82
CA PHE A 94 0.66 -8.83 3.94
C PHE A 94 0.12 -10.26 3.82
N ALA A 95 -1.05 -10.45 3.23
CA ALA A 95 -1.66 -11.77 3.10
C ALA A 95 -0.91 -12.67 2.12
N LEU A 96 -0.41 -12.16 0.98
CA LEU A 96 0.24 -12.94 -0.07
C LEU A 96 1.44 -13.73 0.42
N SER A 97 2.22 -13.18 1.36
CA SER A 97 3.36 -13.88 1.94
C SER A 97 2.97 -15.15 2.71
N ASN A 98 1.75 -15.19 3.29
CA ASN A 98 1.23 -16.37 3.99
C ASN A 98 0.78 -17.47 2.99
N PHE A 99 0.54 -17.09 1.74
CA PHE A 99 0.20 -18.02 0.65
C PHE A 99 1.41 -18.45 -0.18
N GLY A 100 2.64 -18.18 0.30
CA GLY A 100 3.88 -18.62 -0.32
C GLY A 100 4.37 -17.72 -1.46
N VAL A 101 3.77 -16.56 -1.70
CA VAL A 101 4.30 -15.57 -2.64
C VAL A 101 5.39 -14.76 -1.96
N LYS A 102 6.60 -14.75 -2.53
CA LYS A 102 7.78 -14.14 -1.91
C LYS A 102 7.76 -12.62 -2.07
N PRO A 103 7.72 -11.83 -0.98
CA PRO A 103 7.85 -10.39 -1.07
C PRO A 103 9.31 -9.96 -1.22
N LYS A 104 9.55 -8.75 -1.71
CA LYS A 104 10.89 -8.17 -1.85
C LYS A 104 11.54 -7.90 -0.49
N HIS A 105 10.76 -7.44 0.48
CA HIS A 105 11.25 -7.04 1.80
C HIS A 105 10.69 -7.92 2.93
N THR A 106 11.39 -7.92 4.07
CA THR A 106 10.96 -8.63 5.28
C THR A 106 9.65 -8.05 5.85
N VAL A 107 8.95 -8.81 6.68
CA VAL A 107 7.72 -8.34 7.34
C VAL A 107 7.98 -7.06 8.14
N LYS A 108 9.12 -6.97 8.85
CA LYS A 108 9.51 -5.78 9.62
C LYS A 108 9.66 -4.56 8.71
N GLU A 109 10.41 -4.68 7.62
CA GLU A 109 10.60 -3.58 6.66
C GLU A 109 9.28 -3.16 6.02
N ARG A 110 8.42 -4.10 5.64
CA ARG A 110 7.08 -3.82 5.11
C ARG A 110 6.20 -3.07 6.10
N LEU A 111 6.26 -3.40 7.39
CA LEU A 111 5.54 -2.67 8.43
C LEU A 111 6.05 -1.24 8.56
N ILE A 112 7.38 -1.04 8.54
CA ILE A 112 8.02 0.30 8.59
C ILE A 112 7.60 1.11 7.36
N VAL A 113 7.72 0.54 6.15
CA VAL A 113 7.30 1.21 4.91
C VAL A 113 5.81 1.54 4.95
N GLY A 114 4.96 0.60 5.35
CA GLY A 114 3.52 0.83 5.46
C GLY A 114 3.20 1.98 6.41
N ALA A 115 3.71 1.93 7.64
CA ALA A 115 3.50 3.00 8.63
C ALA A 115 3.98 4.36 8.12
N THR A 116 5.17 4.42 7.54
CA THR A 116 5.76 5.65 7.00
C THR A 116 4.94 6.18 5.81
N SER A 117 4.54 5.30 4.88
CA SER A 117 3.71 5.66 3.71
C SER A 117 2.39 6.30 4.13
N TYR A 118 1.67 5.63 5.03
CA TYR A 118 0.37 6.14 5.50
C TYR A 118 0.51 7.39 6.36
N ALA A 119 1.59 7.54 7.13
CA ALA A 119 1.87 8.78 7.87
C ALA A 119 2.12 9.97 6.92
N ILE A 120 2.96 9.80 5.91
CA ILE A 120 3.23 10.84 4.89
C ILE A 120 1.93 11.17 4.14
N MET A 121 1.23 10.16 3.66
CA MET A 121 -0.04 10.34 2.93
C MET A 121 -1.07 11.09 3.79
N ALA A 122 -1.25 10.69 5.05
CA ALA A 122 -2.21 11.31 5.95
C ALA A 122 -1.85 12.77 6.25
N ALA A 123 -0.56 13.07 6.47
CA ALA A 123 -0.07 14.43 6.67
C ALA A 123 -0.35 15.33 5.45
N LEU A 124 -0.03 14.85 4.23
CA LEU A 124 -0.26 15.59 2.99
C LEU A 124 -1.76 15.78 2.71
N VAL A 125 -2.55 14.70 2.78
CA VAL A 125 -4.00 14.77 2.49
C VAL A 125 -4.71 15.68 3.49
N ASN A 126 -4.45 15.54 4.78
CA ASN A 126 -5.12 16.36 5.79
C ASN A 126 -4.61 17.80 5.77
N GLY A 127 -3.29 18.02 5.62
CA GLY A 127 -2.73 19.36 5.48
C GLY A 127 -3.40 20.14 4.35
N VAL A 128 -3.53 19.53 3.17
CA VAL A 128 -4.21 20.15 2.02
C VAL A 128 -5.71 20.34 2.27
N LYS A 129 -6.40 19.35 2.89
CA LYS A 129 -7.85 19.46 3.20
C LYS A 129 -8.18 20.64 4.13
N TYR A 130 -7.36 20.85 5.13
CA TYR A 130 -7.59 21.94 6.08
C TYR A 130 -7.24 23.31 5.50
N THR A 131 -6.32 23.36 4.52
CA THR A 131 -5.89 24.60 3.85
C THR A 131 -6.81 24.96 2.68
N ILE A 132 -7.10 23.97 1.80
CA ILE A 132 -7.87 24.19 0.58
C ILE A 132 -9.28 23.61 0.75
N ARG A 133 -10.20 24.40 1.24
CA ARG A 133 -11.57 24.00 1.58
C ARG A 133 -12.49 23.94 0.34
N ILE A 134 -12.38 22.89 -0.47
CA ILE A 134 -13.24 22.67 -1.64
C ILE A 134 -14.52 21.94 -1.23
N ARG A 135 -15.68 22.48 -1.69
CA ARG A 135 -16.99 21.89 -1.47
C ARG A 135 -17.16 20.60 -2.27
N ARG A 136 -17.71 19.57 -1.65
CA ARG A 136 -18.04 18.29 -2.33
C ARG A 136 -19.13 18.47 -3.38
N PRO A 137 -19.16 17.60 -4.43
CA PRO A 137 -20.22 17.62 -5.44
C PRO A 137 -21.62 17.44 -4.85
N ASP A 138 -21.78 16.62 -3.77
CA ASP A 138 -23.06 16.40 -3.07
C ASP A 138 -23.39 17.49 -2.04
N ASN A 139 -22.60 18.53 -1.95
CA ASN A 139 -22.76 19.66 -1.04
C ASN A 139 -22.67 19.30 0.46
N SER A 140 -22.26 18.09 0.84
CA SER A 140 -22.27 17.61 2.22
C SER A 140 -21.21 18.27 3.12
N SER A 141 -20.09 18.74 2.57
CA SER A 141 -18.98 19.31 3.35
C SER A 141 -17.96 20.04 2.46
N TYR A 142 -16.99 20.73 3.09
CA TYR A 142 -15.93 21.50 2.43
C TYR A 142 -14.57 20.78 2.45
N ASN A 143 -14.54 19.46 2.56
CA ASN A 143 -13.32 18.66 2.61
C ASN A 143 -13.18 17.73 1.40
N SER A 144 -13.56 18.20 0.19
CA SER A 144 -13.49 17.38 -1.01
C SER A 144 -12.06 17.08 -1.42
N PHE A 145 -11.20 18.08 -1.48
CA PHE A 145 -9.85 17.98 -2.05
C PHE A 145 -8.77 17.77 -0.99
N PRO A 146 -7.83 16.86 -1.23
CA PRO A 146 -7.87 15.74 -2.18
C PRO A 146 -8.66 14.54 -1.62
N SER A 147 -8.92 13.49 -2.47
CA SER A 147 -9.66 12.31 -2.05
C SER A 147 -8.85 11.40 -1.13
N GLY A 148 -9.24 11.30 0.15
CA GLY A 148 -8.56 10.45 1.13
C GLY A 148 -8.70 8.96 0.84
N HIS A 149 -9.91 8.46 0.47
CA HIS A 149 -10.12 7.05 0.11
C HIS A 149 -9.25 6.63 -1.07
N THR A 150 -9.18 7.47 -2.10
CA THR A 150 -8.31 7.21 -3.24
C THR A 150 -6.85 7.19 -2.82
N ALA A 151 -6.40 8.17 -2.02
CA ALA A 151 -5.02 8.19 -1.53
C ALA A 151 -4.70 6.92 -0.71
N THR A 152 -5.59 6.50 0.19
CA THR A 152 -5.44 5.26 0.98
C THR A 152 -5.28 4.03 0.08
N ALA A 153 -6.18 3.86 -0.91
CA ALA A 153 -6.13 2.72 -1.81
C ALA A 153 -4.84 2.71 -2.65
N PHE A 154 -4.44 3.87 -3.20
CA PHE A 154 -3.24 3.97 -4.03
C PHE A 154 -1.94 3.87 -3.23
N THR A 155 -1.93 4.24 -1.95
CA THR A 155 -0.81 3.98 -1.04
C THR A 155 -0.59 2.47 -0.86
N GLY A 156 -1.65 1.73 -0.53
CA GLY A 156 -1.56 0.27 -0.36
C GLY A 156 -1.23 -0.47 -1.65
N MET A 157 -1.79 -0.03 -2.77
CA MET A 157 -1.53 -0.61 -4.08
C MET A 157 -0.08 -0.41 -4.55
N GLU A 158 0.47 0.79 -4.40
CA GLU A 158 1.86 1.04 -4.76
C GLU A 158 2.81 0.18 -3.91
N MET A 159 2.47 -0.05 -2.63
CA MET A 159 3.21 -0.97 -1.79
C MET A 159 3.11 -2.41 -2.30
N LEU A 160 1.91 -2.87 -2.69
CA LEU A 160 1.69 -4.17 -3.31
C LEU A 160 2.53 -4.34 -4.59
N TRP A 161 2.56 -3.30 -5.45
CA TRP A 161 3.38 -3.28 -6.64
C TRP A 161 4.86 -3.41 -6.33
N GLN A 162 5.39 -2.60 -5.41
CA GLN A 162 6.82 -2.59 -5.08
C GLN A 162 7.29 -3.91 -4.46
N GLU A 163 6.43 -4.59 -3.71
CA GLU A 163 6.77 -5.86 -3.06
C GLU A 163 6.72 -7.07 -4.01
N TYR A 164 5.83 -7.06 -5.03
CA TYR A 164 5.51 -8.27 -5.78
C TYR A 164 5.64 -8.13 -7.30
N LYS A 165 6.06 -6.98 -7.83
CA LYS A 165 6.22 -6.79 -9.29
C LYS A 165 7.24 -7.75 -9.92
N ASP A 166 8.26 -8.14 -9.15
CA ASP A 166 9.33 -9.02 -9.61
C ASP A 166 8.88 -10.51 -9.58
N GLU A 167 7.88 -10.85 -8.76
CA GLU A 167 7.25 -12.18 -8.72
C GLU A 167 6.15 -12.30 -9.78
N SER A 168 5.28 -11.31 -9.89
CA SER A 168 4.24 -11.27 -10.91
C SER A 168 3.72 -9.85 -11.13
N VAL A 169 3.87 -9.35 -12.34
CA VAL A 169 3.31 -8.06 -12.78
C VAL A 169 1.78 -8.02 -12.63
N TRP A 170 1.10 -9.16 -12.75
CA TRP A 170 -0.36 -9.25 -12.62
C TRP A 170 -0.87 -8.95 -11.23
N ILE A 171 -0.08 -9.26 -10.18
CA ILE A 171 -0.42 -8.89 -8.80
C ILE A 171 -0.49 -7.36 -8.68
N GLY A 172 0.50 -6.65 -9.21
CA GLY A 172 0.50 -5.20 -9.21
C GLY A 172 -0.63 -4.60 -10.05
N ILE A 173 -0.85 -5.11 -11.27
CA ILE A 173 -1.95 -4.66 -12.15
C ILE A 173 -3.30 -4.83 -11.46
N SER A 174 -3.54 -5.97 -10.78
CA SER A 174 -4.79 -6.21 -10.05
C SER A 174 -5.00 -5.22 -8.91
N GLY A 175 -3.92 -4.84 -8.20
CA GLY A 175 -3.96 -3.80 -7.16
C GLY A 175 -4.32 -2.42 -7.72
N TYR A 176 -3.73 -2.04 -8.86
CA TYR A 176 -4.06 -0.79 -9.57
C TYR A 176 -5.52 -0.78 -10.03
N ALA A 177 -6.00 -1.89 -10.60
CA ALA A 177 -7.40 -2.03 -11.02
C ALA A 177 -8.36 -1.87 -9.84
N LEU A 178 -8.06 -2.51 -8.71
CA LEU A 178 -8.86 -2.41 -7.49
C LEU A 178 -8.91 -0.98 -6.95
N SER A 179 -7.75 -0.30 -6.93
CA SER A 179 -7.67 1.10 -6.48
C SER A 179 -8.40 2.05 -7.44
N ALA A 180 -8.38 1.76 -8.75
CA ALA A 180 -9.16 2.49 -9.74
C ALA A 180 -10.68 2.30 -9.52
N VAL A 181 -11.12 1.10 -9.09
CA VAL A 181 -12.52 0.87 -8.69
C VAL A 181 -12.88 1.74 -7.47
N VAL A 182 -12.03 1.81 -6.44
CA VAL A 182 -12.26 2.72 -5.29
C VAL A 182 -12.38 4.16 -5.77
N ALA A 183 -11.47 4.62 -6.62
CA ALA A 183 -11.49 5.95 -7.21
C ALA A 183 -12.79 6.24 -7.99
N GLY A 184 -13.22 5.31 -8.84
CA GLY A 184 -14.48 5.39 -9.59
C GLY A 184 -15.71 5.45 -8.67
N MET A 185 -15.69 4.67 -7.57
CA MET A 185 -16.76 4.71 -6.58
C MET A 185 -16.89 6.06 -5.87
N ARG A 186 -15.80 6.81 -5.69
CA ARG A 186 -15.88 8.16 -5.12
C ARG A 186 -16.60 9.14 -6.04
N LEU A 187 -16.41 8.99 -7.35
CA LEU A 187 -17.15 9.75 -8.39
C LEU A 187 -18.61 9.30 -8.46
N HIS A 188 -18.84 7.98 -8.51
CA HIS A 188 -20.18 7.37 -8.53
C HIS A 188 -21.02 7.81 -7.33
N ASN A 189 -20.44 7.85 -6.13
CA ASN A 189 -21.10 8.25 -4.89
C ASN A 189 -21.27 9.78 -4.75
N ASN A 190 -20.85 10.56 -5.76
CA ASN A 190 -20.92 12.02 -5.75
C ASN A 190 -20.15 12.68 -4.58
N ARG A 191 -19.08 12.03 -4.08
CA ARG A 191 -18.34 12.45 -2.90
C ARG A 191 -17.14 13.31 -3.23
N HIS A 192 -16.55 13.13 -4.43
CA HIS A 192 -15.34 13.81 -4.86
C HIS A 192 -15.41 14.21 -6.33
N TRP A 193 -14.69 15.24 -6.69
CA TRP A 193 -14.46 15.65 -8.08
C TRP A 193 -13.37 14.76 -8.72
N ALA A 194 -13.32 14.71 -10.05
CA ALA A 194 -12.31 13.95 -10.78
C ALA A 194 -10.89 14.40 -10.42
N GLY A 195 -10.67 15.70 -10.30
CA GLY A 195 -9.39 16.25 -9.87
C GLY A 195 -8.97 15.82 -8.46
N ASP A 196 -9.94 15.72 -7.52
CA ASP A 196 -9.66 15.26 -6.15
C ASP A 196 -9.13 13.83 -6.13
N VAL A 197 -9.71 12.99 -7.01
CA VAL A 197 -9.35 11.58 -7.16
C VAL A 197 -7.95 11.44 -7.78
N CYS A 198 -7.66 12.18 -8.85
CA CYS A 198 -6.34 12.15 -9.49
C CYS A 198 -5.23 12.61 -8.54
N VAL A 199 -5.45 13.73 -7.81
CA VAL A 199 -4.46 14.21 -6.83
C VAL A 199 -4.31 13.21 -5.68
N GLY A 200 -5.41 12.62 -5.19
CA GLY A 200 -5.37 11.58 -4.16
C GLY A 200 -4.53 10.38 -4.59
N ALA A 201 -4.72 9.89 -5.81
CA ALA A 201 -3.93 8.79 -6.38
C ALA A 201 -2.44 9.15 -6.46
N GLY A 202 -2.11 10.33 -6.98
CA GLY A 202 -0.73 10.80 -7.08
C GLY A 202 -0.05 10.94 -5.72
N ILE A 203 -0.75 11.50 -4.71
CA ILE A 203 -0.24 11.60 -3.32
C ILE A 203 0.00 10.19 -2.76
N GLY A 204 -0.93 9.25 -2.93
CA GLY A 204 -0.79 7.88 -2.43
C GLY A 204 0.45 7.19 -2.98
N ILE A 205 0.63 7.20 -4.30
CA ILE A 205 1.80 6.62 -4.97
C ILE A 205 3.09 7.28 -4.49
N LEU A 206 3.14 8.61 -4.48
CA LEU A 206 4.34 9.34 -4.10
C LEU A 206 4.72 9.11 -2.63
N SER A 207 3.76 9.05 -1.73
CA SER A 207 3.98 8.77 -0.30
C SER A 207 4.61 7.40 -0.08
N THR A 208 4.16 6.39 -0.83
CA THR A 208 4.74 5.04 -0.73
C THR A 208 6.15 5.00 -1.29
N ARG A 209 6.40 5.61 -2.45
CA ARG A 209 7.76 5.69 -3.01
C ARG A 209 8.72 6.44 -2.09
N ALA A 210 8.27 7.55 -1.51
CA ALA A 210 9.03 8.27 -0.51
C ALA A 210 9.37 7.41 0.72
N ALA A 211 8.45 6.57 1.18
CA ALA A 211 8.69 5.65 2.29
C ALA A 211 9.76 4.60 1.96
N TYR A 212 9.78 4.06 0.72
CA TYR A 212 10.86 3.16 0.29
C TYR A 212 12.22 3.88 0.20
N TRP A 213 12.26 5.13 -0.28
CA TRP A 213 13.50 5.91 -0.29
C TRP A 213 14.00 6.22 1.12
N LEU A 214 13.10 6.37 2.08
CA LEU A 214 13.42 6.61 3.48
C LEU A 214 13.72 5.32 4.26
N LEU A 215 13.41 4.13 3.73
CA LEU A 215 13.56 2.86 4.44
C LEU A 215 14.97 2.67 5.04
N PRO A 216 16.09 2.98 4.37
CA PRO A 216 17.43 2.82 4.95
C PRO A 216 17.66 3.67 6.20
N TYR A 217 16.94 4.77 6.34
CA TYR A 217 17.02 5.65 7.50
C TYR A 217 16.03 5.24 8.59
N THR A 218 14.76 4.98 8.21
CA THR A 218 13.71 4.62 9.17
C THR A 218 13.94 3.25 9.77
N SER A 219 14.50 2.29 9.02
CA SER A 219 14.84 0.95 9.55
C SER A 219 15.87 1.00 10.68
N LYS A 220 16.81 1.96 10.64
CA LYS A 220 17.79 2.16 11.71
C LYS A 220 17.16 2.55 13.05
N TRP A 221 16.08 3.34 13.03
CA TRP A 221 15.35 3.72 14.26
C TRP A 221 14.67 2.53 14.94
N PHE A 222 14.32 1.51 14.16
CA PHE A 222 13.69 0.28 14.63
C PHE A 222 14.67 -0.91 14.74
N SER A 223 15.91 -0.75 14.27
CA SER A 223 17.00 -1.64 14.63
C SER A 223 17.44 -1.19 16.02
N ALA A 224 16.89 -1.83 17.07
CA ALA A 224 17.60 -1.81 18.32
C ALA A 224 19.05 -2.21 17.99
N GLU A 225 20.05 -1.46 18.46
CA GLU A 225 21.41 -1.99 18.55
C GLU A 225 21.23 -3.39 19.12
N GLU A 226 21.66 -4.42 18.40
CA GLU A 226 21.94 -5.70 18.98
C GLU A 226 23.08 -5.44 19.99
N LYS A 227 22.73 -4.84 21.12
CA LYS A 227 23.53 -4.98 22.32
C LYS A 227 23.61 -6.46 22.48
N SER A 228 24.78 -7.01 22.13
CA SER A 228 25.25 -8.38 22.36
C SER A 228 24.24 -9.13 23.23
N SER A 229 23.26 -9.77 22.59
CA SER A 229 22.24 -10.52 23.31
C SER A 229 22.97 -11.70 23.94
N VAL A 230 23.17 -11.60 25.23
CA VAL A 230 23.65 -12.74 26.01
C VAL A 230 22.59 -13.82 25.81
N GLN A 231 22.87 -14.79 24.97
CA GLN A 231 22.00 -15.94 24.80
C GLN A 231 22.20 -16.84 26.00
N MET A 232 21.13 -17.04 26.76
CA MET A 232 21.10 -17.92 27.92
C MET A 232 20.49 -19.24 27.48
N VAL A 233 21.29 -20.29 27.51
CA VAL A 233 20.82 -21.65 27.26
C VAL A 233 20.84 -22.42 28.57
N CYS A 234 19.65 -22.84 29.01
CA CYS A 234 19.48 -23.71 30.17
C CYS A 234 19.24 -25.14 29.66
N TYR A 235 20.05 -26.09 30.17
CA TYR A 235 19.94 -27.50 29.79
C TYR A 235 20.03 -28.40 31.00
N PRO A 236 19.30 -29.52 31.07
CA PRO A 236 19.42 -30.48 32.16
C PRO A 236 20.76 -31.22 32.07
N VAL A 237 21.47 -31.28 33.18
CA VAL A 237 22.68 -32.10 33.37
C VAL A 237 22.32 -33.35 34.15
N TYR A 238 22.55 -34.52 33.56
CA TYR A 238 22.28 -35.80 34.17
C TYR A 238 23.56 -36.66 34.09
N SER A 239 24.22 -36.84 35.21
CA SER A 239 25.34 -37.76 35.32
C SER A 239 25.13 -38.68 36.55
N ALA A 240 25.97 -39.73 36.67
CA ALA A 240 25.87 -40.66 37.83
C ALA A 240 26.08 -39.96 39.16
N GLU A 241 26.82 -38.85 39.18
CA GLU A 241 27.22 -38.11 40.37
C GLU A 241 26.49 -36.77 40.54
N MET A 242 25.83 -36.24 39.51
CA MET A 242 25.23 -34.93 39.58
C MET A 242 23.95 -34.84 38.76
N LYS A 243 22.87 -34.38 39.39
CA LYS A 243 21.59 -34.06 38.73
C LYS A 243 21.28 -32.59 38.94
N GLY A 244 21.18 -31.81 37.87
CA GLY A 244 20.94 -30.37 37.93
C GLY A 244 20.66 -29.73 36.59
N PHE A 245 20.71 -28.42 36.58
CA PHE A 245 20.57 -27.62 35.34
C PHE A 245 21.89 -26.87 35.09
N GLY A 246 22.42 -26.99 33.89
CA GLY A 246 23.52 -26.17 33.41
C GLY A 246 22.98 -24.89 32.76
N LEU A 247 23.66 -23.77 32.98
CA LEU A 247 23.37 -22.47 32.37
C LEU A 247 24.63 -22.01 31.65
N THR A 248 24.48 -21.83 30.32
CA THR A 248 25.59 -21.28 29.49
C THR A 248 25.17 -19.94 28.94
N LEU A 249 26.03 -18.93 29.12
CA LEU A 249 25.85 -17.58 28.56
C LEU A 249 26.80 -17.44 27.39
N TYR A 250 26.26 -17.19 26.20
CA TYR A 250 27.02 -16.84 25.00
C TYR A 250 26.91 -15.32 24.79
N ARG A 251 28.02 -14.69 24.47
CA ARG A 251 28.12 -13.26 24.17
C ARG A 251 28.39 -13.06 22.69
#